data_b41eec60fd0f3419da34d7f9f1b323a8
#
_entry.id   b41eec60fd0f3419da34d7f9f1b323a8
#
_cell.length_a   1.000
_cell.length_b   1.000
_cell.length_c   1.000
_cell.angle_alpha   90.00
_cell.angle_beta   90.00
_cell.angle_gamma   90.00
#
_symmetry.space_group_name_H-M   'P 1'
#
loop_
_entity.id
_entity.type
_entity.pdbx_description
1 polymer ?
#
loop_
_entity_poly.entity_id
_entity_poly.type
_entity_poly.pdbx_seq_one_letter_code
_entity_poly.pdbx_strand_id
1 'polypeptide(L)'
;MIIYDVLIVEDESNIAEFHSQLLRDSPNFNPIGIAGNIKEAKSMLAIFKPDLVILDNYLPDGKGIDLMKMMLSTENPPNVIFVTAASDMETVKRAIRAGAFDYLLKPISYTRLSDSLGRFLKYMSTVRSTDSINQRYVDLMLNYQSKLNEDLNNLPKGIDQLTVDKIKSLFVEDNI
;
A
#
# COMPACT_ATOMS: atom_id res chain seq x y z
N MET A 1 10.45 -12.39 18.67
CA MET A 1 10.27 -11.92 17.28
C MET A 1 8.83 -11.46 17.15
N ILE A 2 8.59 -10.28 16.59
CA ILE A 2 7.23 -9.74 16.41
C ILE A 2 6.76 -10.12 15.01
N ILE A 3 5.54 -10.63 14.91
CA ILE A 3 4.90 -10.99 13.66
C ILE A 3 3.70 -10.05 13.48
N TYR A 4 3.57 -9.48 12.30
CA TYR A 4 2.50 -8.56 11.91
C TYR A 4 1.50 -9.27 11.01
N ASP A 5 0.23 -9.18 11.37
CA ASP A 5 -0.88 -9.72 10.60
C ASP A 5 -1.20 -8.82 9.41
N VAL A 6 -1.22 -9.39 8.22
CA VAL A 6 -1.43 -8.67 6.97
C VAL A 6 -2.65 -9.21 6.22
N LEU A 7 -3.60 -8.33 5.92
CA LEU A 7 -4.71 -8.61 5.02
C LEU A 7 -4.37 -8.11 3.61
N ILE A 8 -4.60 -8.95 2.60
CA ILE A 8 -4.48 -8.59 1.19
C ILE A 8 -5.89 -8.38 0.63
N VAL A 9 -6.10 -7.24 -0.03
CA VAL A 9 -7.37 -6.91 -0.72
C VAL A 9 -7.05 -6.67 -2.19
N GLU A 10 -7.28 -7.71 -3.00
CA GLU A 10 -6.88 -7.77 -4.42
C GLU A 10 -7.76 -8.81 -5.12
N ASP A 11 -8.41 -8.45 -6.22
CA ASP A 11 -9.29 -9.35 -6.97
C ASP A 11 -8.54 -10.21 -8.00
N GLU A 12 -7.38 -9.77 -8.45
CA GLU A 12 -6.52 -10.55 -9.34
C GLU A 12 -5.75 -11.61 -8.57
N SER A 13 -6.17 -12.88 -8.68
CA SER A 13 -5.62 -14.00 -7.90
C SER A 13 -4.11 -14.15 -8.01
N ASN A 14 -3.54 -13.93 -9.21
CA ASN A 14 -2.09 -14.02 -9.42
C ASN A 14 -1.33 -12.93 -8.66
N ILE A 15 -1.87 -11.71 -8.61
CA ILE A 15 -1.27 -10.60 -7.89
C ILE A 15 -1.41 -10.82 -6.38
N ALA A 16 -2.58 -11.25 -5.93
CA ALA A 16 -2.83 -11.56 -4.53
C ALA A 16 -1.89 -12.67 -4.02
N GLU A 17 -1.71 -13.75 -4.81
CA GLU A 17 -0.79 -14.83 -4.43
C GLU A 17 0.68 -14.37 -4.46
N PHE A 18 1.08 -13.53 -5.40
CA PHE A 18 2.40 -12.92 -5.41
C PHE A 18 2.66 -12.12 -4.11
N HIS A 19 1.71 -11.28 -3.69
CA HIS A 19 1.81 -10.54 -2.42
C HIS A 19 1.88 -11.49 -1.22
N SER A 20 1.05 -12.52 -1.22
CA SER A 20 1.00 -13.52 -0.14
C SER A 20 2.31 -14.29 -0.02
N GLN A 21 2.90 -14.71 -1.14
CA GLN A 21 4.18 -15.41 -1.15
C GLN A 21 5.31 -14.54 -0.60
N LEU A 22 5.38 -13.27 -1.02
CA LEU A 22 6.38 -12.34 -0.54
C LEU A 22 6.28 -12.12 0.99
N LEU A 23 5.07 -12.06 1.52
CA LEU A 23 4.85 -11.97 2.96
C LEU A 23 5.31 -13.23 3.68
N ARG A 24 5.02 -14.44 3.15
CA ARG A 24 5.45 -15.72 3.73
C ARG A 24 6.97 -15.88 3.73
N ASP A 25 7.66 -15.29 2.75
CA ASP A 25 9.13 -15.33 2.65
C ASP A 25 9.81 -14.48 3.75
N SER A 26 9.06 -13.65 4.46
CA SER A 26 9.54 -12.84 5.58
C SER A 26 9.02 -13.37 6.92
N PRO A 27 9.90 -13.63 7.88
CA PRO A 27 9.50 -14.15 9.19
C PRO A 27 8.71 -13.15 10.05
N ASN A 28 8.61 -11.91 9.61
CA ASN A 28 7.96 -10.83 10.35
C ASN A 28 6.50 -10.61 9.95
N PHE A 29 6.00 -11.29 8.91
CA PHE A 29 4.65 -11.10 8.41
C PHE A 29 3.87 -12.41 8.39
N ASN A 30 2.58 -12.31 8.71
CA ASN A 30 1.61 -13.38 8.63
C ASN A 30 0.46 -12.95 7.72
N PRO A 31 0.37 -13.45 6.47
CA PRO A 31 -0.79 -13.18 5.64
C PRO A 31 -2.02 -13.91 6.20
N ILE A 32 -2.93 -13.15 6.81
CA ILE A 32 -4.13 -13.71 7.47
C ILE A 32 -5.26 -14.03 6.49
N GLY A 33 -5.18 -13.54 5.26
CA GLY A 33 -6.13 -13.86 4.21
C GLY A 33 -6.05 -12.93 3.01
N ILE A 34 -6.82 -13.29 2.00
CA ILE A 34 -7.02 -12.56 0.75
C ILE A 34 -8.51 -12.28 0.61
N ALA A 35 -8.89 -11.03 0.38
CA ALA A 35 -10.24 -10.62 0.03
C ALA A 35 -10.25 -10.13 -1.42
N GLY A 36 -11.11 -10.70 -2.26
CA GLY A 36 -11.23 -10.35 -3.68
C GLY A 36 -12.17 -9.16 -3.95
N ASN A 37 -12.80 -8.61 -2.91
CA ASN A 37 -13.73 -7.49 -3.04
C ASN A 37 -13.92 -6.78 -1.69
N ILE A 38 -14.56 -5.60 -1.72
CA ILE A 38 -14.78 -4.77 -0.53
C ILE A 38 -15.66 -5.48 0.51
N LYS A 39 -16.67 -6.21 0.08
CA LYS A 39 -17.57 -6.91 0.99
C LYS A 39 -16.83 -7.98 1.80
N GLU A 40 -16.00 -8.79 1.15
CA GLU A 40 -15.15 -9.76 1.81
C GLU A 40 -14.15 -9.09 2.76
N ALA A 41 -13.48 -8.02 2.28
CA ALA A 41 -12.55 -7.25 3.09
C ALA A 41 -13.21 -6.73 4.37
N LYS A 42 -14.40 -6.15 4.29
CA LYS A 42 -15.16 -5.68 5.47
C LYS A 42 -15.49 -6.83 6.45
N SER A 43 -15.88 -7.99 5.92
CA SER A 43 -16.16 -9.17 6.76
C SER A 43 -14.90 -9.65 7.49
N MET A 44 -13.76 -9.67 6.79
CA MET A 44 -12.49 -10.05 7.39
C MET A 44 -11.99 -9.04 8.41
N LEU A 45 -12.10 -7.74 8.11
CA LEU A 45 -11.73 -6.65 9.03
C LEU A 45 -12.56 -6.64 10.31
N ALA A 46 -13.81 -7.10 10.26
CA ALA A 46 -14.67 -7.23 11.43
C ALA A 46 -14.24 -8.38 12.37
N ILE A 47 -13.62 -9.41 11.81
CA ILE A 47 -13.16 -10.61 12.57
C ILE A 47 -11.70 -10.48 12.97
N PHE A 48 -10.85 -10.10 12.02
CA PHE A 48 -9.41 -9.94 12.19
C PHE A 48 -9.07 -8.45 12.34
N LYS A 49 -8.09 -8.16 13.16
CA LYS A 49 -7.57 -6.80 13.32
C LYS A 49 -6.15 -6.75 12.75
N PRO A 50 -5.98 -6.68 11.43
CA PRO A 50 -4.65 -6.69 10.82
C PRO A 50 -3.84 -5.45 11.24
N ASP A 51 -2.53 -5.61 11.32
CA ASP A 51 -1.59 -4.51 11.53
C ASP A 51 -1.36 -3.73 10.24
N LEU A 52 -1.47 -4.43 9.11
CA LEU A 52 -1.22 -3.90 7.78
C LEU A 52 -2.25 -4.43 6.78
N VAL A 53 -2.68 -3.57 5.86
CA VAL A 53 -3.51 -3.94 4.72
C VAL A 53 -2.79 -3.55 3.42
N ILE A 54 -2.62 -4.51 2.50
CA ILE A 54 -2.24 -4.23 1.11
C ILE A 54 -3.55 -4.13 0.33
N LEU A 55 -3.85 -2.97 -0.22
CA LEU A 55 -5.18 -2.63 -0.75
C LEU A 55 -5.12 -2.14 -2.19
N ASP A 56 -5.73 -2.89 -3.11
CA ASP A 56 -5.98 -2.39 -4.46
C ASP A 56 -7.13 -1.36 -4.48
N ASN A 57 -7.01 -0.39 -5.37
CA ASN A 57 -8.04 0.61 -5.59
C ASN A 57 -9.21 0.11 -6.45
N TYR A 58 -8.96 -0.77 -7.40
CA TYR A 58 -9.96 -1.21 -8.38
C TYR A 58 -10.48 -2.60 -8.03
N LEU A 59 -11.57 -2.63 -7.28
CA LEU A 59 -12.22 -3.86 -6.85
C LEU A 59 -13.58 -4.01 -7.56
N PRO A 60 -14.09 -5.25 -7.73
CA PRO A 60 -15.32 -5.50 -8.49
C PRO A 60 -16.57 -4.77 -7.96
N ASP A 61 -16.61 -4.52 -6.66
CA ASP A 61 -17.74 -3.93 -5.94
C ASP A 61 -17.52 -2.49 -5.45
N GLY A 62 -16.40 -1.84 -5.86
CA GLY A 62 -16.15 -0.44 -5.52
C GLY A 62 -14.69 0.00 -5.56
N LYS A 63 -14.41 1.11 -4.91
CA LYS A 63 -13.06 1.71 -4.85
C LYS A 63 -12.38 1.45 -3.51
N GLY A 64 -11.14 0.96 -3.56
CA GLY A 64 -10.32 0.73 -2.37
C GLY A 64 -10.10 1.99 -1.53
N ILE A 65 -10.05 3.18 -2.17
CA ILE A 65 -9.91 4.45 -1.45
C ILE A 65 -11.06 4.70 -0.46
N ASP A 66 -12.26 4.25 -0.75
CA ASP A 66 -13.39 4.43 0.15
C ASP A 66 -13.33 3.43 1.32
N LEU A 67 -12.88 2.20 1.06
CA LEU A 67 -12.57 1.22 2.10
C LEU A 67 -11.44 1.73 3.03
N MET A 68 -10.38 2.30 2.45
CA MET A 68 -9.26 2.87 3.22
C MET A 68 -9.74 3.98 4.15
N LYS A 69 -10.55 4.91 3.68
CA LYS A 69 -11.10 5.98 4.52
C LYS A 69 -11.93 5.43 5.66
N MET A 70 -12.73 4.39 5.42
CA MET A 70 -13.48 3.72 6.46
C MET A 70 -12.54 3.10 7.51
N MET A 71 -11.50 2.39 7.10
CA MET A 71 -10.53 1.79 8.02
C MET A 71 -9.81 2.85 8.86
N LEU A 72 -9.33 3.92 8.22
CA LEU A 72 -8.57 4.99 8.88
C LEU A 72 -9.42 5.86 9.82
N SER A 73 -10.74 5.76 9.75
CA SER A 73 -11.67 6.43 10.70
C SER A 73 -11.95 5.62 11.96
N THR A 74 -11.41 4.41 12.09
CA THR A 74 -11.57 3.59 13.30
C THR A 74 -10.61 4.03 14.40
N GLU A 75 -10.87 3.63 15.64
CA GLU A 75 -10.05 3.99 16.79
C GLU A 75 -8.61 3.44 16.69
N ASN A 76 -8.46 2.21 16.19
CA ASN A 76 -7.17 1.55 15.98
C ASN A 76 -7.04 1.13 14.51
N PRO A 77 -6.73 2.06 13.61
CA PRO A 77 -6.67 1.76 12.19
C PRO A 77 -5.44 0.91 11.85
N PRO A 78 -5.57 -0.03 10.90
CA PRO A 78 -4.40 -0.67 10.33
C PRO A 78 -3.58 0.32 9.51
N ASN A 79 -2.29 0.05 9.34
CA ASN A 79 -1.51 0.73 8.31
C ASN A 79 -1.96 0.25 6.93
N VAL A 80 -1.93 1.11 5.92
CA VAL A 80 -2.38 0.76 4.57
C VAL A 80 -1.29 1.04 3.55
N ILE A 81 -0.83 0.00 2.85
CA ILE A 81 -0.09 0.12 1.59
C ILE A 81 -1.13 0.11 0.48
N PHE A 82 -1.30 1.27 -0.16
CA PHE A 82 -2.30 1.45 -1.18
C PHE A 82 -1.72 1.15 -2.56
N VAL A 83 -2.44 0.38 -3.36
CA VAL A 83 -2.02 -0.06 -4.69
C VAL A 83 -2.94 0.55 -5.73
N THR A 84 -2.41 1.05 -6.84
CA THR A 84 -3.23 1.64 -7.90
C THR A 84 -2.53 1.66 -9.26
N ALA A 85 -3.29 1.85 -10.33
CA ALA A 85 -2.74 2.09 -11.65
C ALA A 85 -2.11 3.50 -11.75
N ALA A 86 -1.01 3.63 -12.51
CA ALA A 86 -0.26 4.87 -12.67
C ALA A 86 -1.07 6.05 -13.24
N SER A 87 -2.20 5.77 -13.92
CA SER A 87 -3.05 6.78 -14.54
C SER A 87 -4.01 7.49 -13.58
N ASP A 88 -4.08 7.05 -12.31
CA ASP A 88 -5.05 7.57 -11.33
C ASP A 88 -4.38 8.47 -10.29
N MET A 89 -3.78 9.57 -10.75
CA MET A 89 -3.09 10.53 -9.89
C MET A 89 -4.00 11.19 -8.85
N GLU A 90 -5.28 11.36 -9.15
CA GLU A 90 -6.22 11.94 -8.18
C GLU A 90 -6.46 10.98 -7.00
N THR A 91 -6.60 9.69 -7.28
CA THR A 91 -6.69 8.67 -6.21
C THR A 91 -5.41 8.59 -5.39
N VAL A 92 -4.24 8.67 -6.02
CA VAL A 92 -2.95 8.72 -5.31
C VAL A 92 -2.91 9.89 -4.33
N LYS A 93 -3.25 11.10 -4.78
CA LYS A 93 -3.30 12.29 -3.92
C LYS A 93 -4.29 12.12 -2.76
N ARG A 94 -5.46 11.52 -3.03
CA ARG A 94 -6.47 11.24 -2.01
C ARG A 94 -5.96 10.23 -0.98
N ALA A 95 -5.29 9.16 -1.41
CA ALA A 95 -4.73 8.13 -0.53
C ALA A 95 -3.67 8.72 0.41
N ILE A 96 -2.77 9.55 -0.10
CA ILE A 96 -1.74 10.20 0.69
C ILE A 96 -2.35 11.18 1.70
N ARG A 97 -3.28 12.04 1.27
CA ARG A 97 -3.98 12.96 2.16
C ARG A 97 -4.79 12.25 3.25
N ALA A 98 -5.30 11.06 2.94
CA ALA A 98 -6.04 10.24 3.90
C ALA A 98 -5.12 9.51 4.89
N GLY A 99 -3.80 9.47 4.68
CA GLY A 99 -2.84 8.87 5.59
C GLY A 99 -2.43 7.44 5.24
N ALA A 100 -2.41 7.08 3.96
CA ALA A 100 -1.79 5.82 3.54
C ALA A 100 -0.35 5.74 4.03
N PHE A 101 0.07 4.58 4.53
CA PHE A 101 1.45 4.35 4.97
C PHE A 101 2.43 4.43 3.78
N ASP A 102 2.06 3.82 2.67
CA ASP A 102 2.77 3.88 1.40
C ASP A 102 1.77 3.67 0.27
N TYR A 103 2.19 3.97 -0.97
CA TYR A 103 1.43 3.56 -2.14
C TYR A 103 2.34 3.05 -3.23
N LEU A 104 1.82 2.12 -4.02
CA LEU A 104 2.56 1.43 -5.07
C LEU A 104 1.80 1.54 -6.38
N LEU A 105 2.54 1.82 -7.45
CA LEU A 105 1.99 1.85 -8.79
C LEU A 105 2.11 0.47 -9.44
N LYS A 106 1.03 -0.04 -10.02
CA LYS A 106 1.06 -1.26 -10.84
C LYS A 106 1.80 -0.99 -12.16
N PRO A 107 2.64 -1.91 -12.67
CA PRO A 107 2.95 -3.22 -12.13
C PRO A 107 3.91 -3.16 -10.94
N ILE A 108 3.64 -3.94 -9.90
CA ILE A 108 4.45 -3.94 -8.68
C ILE A 108 5.59 -4.96 -8.82
N SER A 109 6.83 -4.49 -8.67
CA SER A 109 7.98 -5.37 -8.58
C SER A 109 8.15 -5.94 -7.18
N TYR A 110 8.80 -7.11 -7.08
CA TYR A 110 9.20 -7.72 -5.81
C TYR A 110 9.98 -6.75 -4.93
N THR A 111 10.98 -6.08 -5.50
CA THR A 111 11.83 -5.12 -4.80
C THR A 111 11.02 -3.97 -4.21
N ARG A 112 10.10 -3.39 -4.99
CA ARG A 112 9.31 -2.23 -4.53
C ARG A 112 8.38 -2.58 -3.37
N LEU A 113 7.72 -3.74 -3.40
CA LEU A 113 6.88 -4.19 -2.28
C LEU A 113 7.73 -4.57 -1.08
N SER A 114 8.85 -5.27 -1.28
CA SER A 114 9.79 -5.62 -0.22
C SER A 114 10.35 -4.38 0.50
N ASP A 115 10.70 -3.34 -0.24
CA ASP A 115 11.17 -2.06 0.32
C ASP A 115 10.09 -1.38 1.16
N SER A 116 8.84 -1.43 0.71
CA SER A 116 7.71 -0.89 1.45
C SER A 116 7.49 -1.64 2.77
N LEU A 117 7.54 -2.96 2.74
CA LEU A 117 7.45 -3.80 3.93
C LEU A 117 8.63 -3.56 4.89
N GLY A 118 9.84 -3.38 4.38
CA GLY A 118 11.02 -3.03 5.18
C GLY A 118 10.85 -1.68 5.89
N ARG A 119 10.30 -0.67 5.21
CA ARG A 119 9.96 0.62 5.83
C ARG A 119 8.90 0.47 6.93
N PHE A 120 7.89 -0.36 6.70
CA PHE A 120 6.88 -0.66 7.71
C PHE A 120 7.49 -1.27 8.97
N LEU A 121 8.37 -2.27 8.85
CA LEU A 121 9.05 -2.87 10.00
C LEU A 121 9.87 -1.85 10.78
N LYS A 122 10.61 -1.00 10.09
CA LYS A 122 11.39 0.07 10.71
C LYS A 122 10.50 1.08 11.43
N TYR A 123 9.41 1.49 10.81
CA TYR A 123 8.41 2.37 11.43
C TYR A 123 7.84 1.74 12.70
N MET A 124 7.38 0.49 12.65
CA MET A 124 6.78 -0.19 13.79
C MET A 124 7.79 -0.42 14.93
N SER A 125 9.05 -0.69 14.61
CA SER A 125 10.10 -0.80 15.63
C SER A 125 10.33 0.54 16.35
N THR A 126 10.28 1.65 15.62
CA THR A 126 10.40 3.01 16.17
C THR A 126 9.22 3.35 17.07
N VAL A 127 7.99 3.06 16.63
CA VAL A 127 6.77 3.29 17.42
C VAL A 127 6.80 2.54 18.75
N ARG A 128 7.32 1.30 18.75
CA ARG A 128 7.33 0.44 19.95
C ARG A 128 8.51 0.69 20.89
N SER A 129 9.63 1.22 20.41
CA SER A 129 10.85 1.41 21.20
C SER A 129 10.85 2.67 22.05
N THR A 130 9.79 3.46 22.00
CA THR A 130 9.78 4.80 22.59
C THR A 130 8.94 4.83 23.85
N ASP A 131 9.62 4.71 25.01
CA ASP A 131 9.02 4.91 26.35
C ASP A 131 8.76 6.40 26.66
N SER A 132 9.35 7.31 25.89
CA SER A 132 9.14 8.76 26.03
C SER A 132 9.10 9.45 24.67
N ILE A 133 8.09 10.29 24.47
CA ILE A 133 7.98 11.13 23.28
C ILE A 133 9.04 12.24 23.37
N ASN A 134 9.96 12.30 22.41
CA ASN A 134 10.89 13.39 22.23
C ASN A 134 10.80 13.95 20.80
N GLN A 135 11.35 15.15 20.58
CA GLN A 135 11.25 15.82 19.27
C GLN A 135 11.84 14.99 18.13
N ARG A 136 12.94 14.27 18.38
CA ARG A 136 13.56 13.39 17.37
C ARG A 136 12.61 12.28 16.91
N TYR A 137 11.79 11.76 17.81
CA TYR A 137 10.78 10.76 17.50
C TYR A 137 9.67 11.35 16.61
N VAL A 138 9.17 12.53 16.98
CA VAL A 138 8.18 13.26 16.17
C VAL A 138 8.73 13.55 14.78
N ASP A 139 9.97 14.00 14.67
CA ASP A 139 10.62 14.30 13.40
C ASP A 139 10.77 13.04 12.53
N LEU A 140 11.11 11.88 13.14
CA LEU A 140 11.14 10.60 12.43
C LEU A 140 9.76 10.22 11.88
N MET A 141 8.71 10.35 12.69
CA MET A 141 7.35 10.04 12.27
C MET A 141 6.87 10.95 11.13
N LEU A 142 7.15 12.24 11.22
CA LEU A 142 6.84 13.22 10.17
C LEU A 142 7.66 12.98 8.91
N ASN A 143 8.92 12.57 9.02
CA ASN A 143 9.77 12.25 7.89
C ASN A 143 9.34 10.98 7.12
N TYR A 144 8.70 10.02 7.78
CA TYR A 144 8.06 8.91 7.07
C TYR A 144 6.89 9.39 6.20
N GLN A 145 6.12 10.37 6.66
CA GLN A 145 5.04 10.98 5.89
C GLN A 145 5.55 11.99 4.83
N SER A 146 6.63 12.73 5.11
CA SER A 146 7.16 13.73 4.17
C SER A 146 7.88 13.10 2.99
N LYS A 147 8.54 11.96 3.13
CA LYS A 147 9.11 11.21 2.00
C LYS A 147 8.04 10.78 0.99
N LEU A 148 6.85 10.43 1.45
CA LEU A 148 5.72 10.18 0.57
C LEU A 148 5.34 11.43 -0.24
N ASN A 149 5.44 12.62 0.37
CA ASN A 149 5.17 13.90 -0.31
C ASN A 149 6.31 14.33 -1.24
N GLU A 150 7.57 14.02 -0.92
CA GLU A 150 8.72 14.30 -1.78
C GLU A 150 8.74 13.43 -3.04
N ASP A 151 8.39 12.15 -2.91
CA ASP A 151 8.22 11.24 -4.04
C ASP A 151 7.13 11.74 -5.01
N LEU A 152 6.10 12.42 -4.50
CA LEU A 152 5.06 13.07 -5.32
C LEU A 152 5.55 14.31 -6.04
N ASN A 153 6.40 15.11 -5.38
CA ASN A 153 6.94 16.33 -5.96
C ASN A 153 8.05 16.04 -6.98
N ASN A 154 8.70 14.87 -6.88
CA ASN A 154 9.74 14.38 -7.78
C ASN A 154 9.18 13.47 -8.91
N LEU A 155 7.88 13.24 -8.96
CA LEU A 155 7.28 12.67 -10.17
C LEU A 155 7.58 13.64 -11.33
N PRO A 156 8.10 13.14 -12.48
CA PRO A 156 8.42 13.99 -13.61
C PRO A 156 7.22 14.84 -13.96
N LYS A 157 7.34 16.15 -13.81
CA LYS A 157 6.35 17.11 -14.31
C LYS A 157 6.36 16.98 -15.84
N GLY A 158 5.39 16.27 -16.38
CA GLY A 158 5.21 16.15 -17.81
C GLY A 158 5.49 14.78 -18.41
N ILE A 159 4.89 13.73 -17.84
CA ILE A 159 4.46 12.63 -18.71
C ILE A 159 3.22 13.16 -19.42
N ASP A 160 3.46 13.83 -20.56
CA ASP A 160 2.36 14.18 -21.44
C ASP A 160 1.73 12.91 -22.03
N GLN A 161 0.50 13.03 -22.53
CA GLN A 161 -0.26 11.91 -23.11
C GLN A 161 0.54 11.20 -24.22
N LEU A 162 1.40 11.92 -24.93
CA LEU A 162 2.32 11.41 -25.97
C LEU A 162 3.37 10.42 -25.45
N THR A 163 3.87 10.62 -24.24
CA THR A 163 4.85 9.71 -23.61
C THR A 163 4.16 8.43 -23.13
N VAL A 164 2.93 8.51 -22.61
CA VAL A 164 2.11 7.35 -22.23
C VAL A 164 1.75 6.52 -23.45
N ASP A 165 1.37 7.15 -24.57
CA ASP A 165 1.01 6.49 -25.81
C ASP A 165 2.22 5.81 -26.48
N LYS A 166 3.41 6.41 -26.35
CA LYS A 166 4.67 5.85 -26.85
C LYS A 166 5.12 4.63 -26.04
N ILE A 167 4.90 4.63 -24.72
CA ILE A 167 5.16 3.46 -23.87
C ILE A 167 4.18 2.34 -24.21
N LYS A 168 2.90 2.64 -24.40
CA LYS A 168 1.88 1.65 -24.80
C LYS A 168 2.20 1.01 -26.14
N SER A 169 2.70 1.77 -27.13
CA SER A 169 3.07 1.24 -28.45
C SER A 169 4.26 0.29 -28.40
N LEU A 170 5.21 0.49 -27.46
CA LEU A 170 6.35 -0.41 -27.29
C LEU A 170 5.97 -1.78 -26.70
N PHE A 171 4.87 -1.86 -25.94
CA PHE A 171 4.37 -3.13 -25.39
C PHE A 171 3.39 -3.89 -26.33
N VAL A 172 2.95 -3.26 -27.42
CA VAL A 172 2.07 -3.91 -28.41
C VAL A 172 2.86 -4.62 -29.50
N GLU A 173 4.13 -4.30 -29.70
CA GLU A 173 4.98 -4.90 -30.76
C GLU A 173 5.70 -6.20 -30.35
N ASP A 174 5.66 -6.64 -29.10
CA ASP A 174 6.32 -7.87 -28.64
C ASP A 174 5.39 -9.10 -28.52
N ASN A 175 4.22 -9.08 -29.15
CA ASN A 175 3.34 -10.25 -29.28
C ASN A 175 3.09 -10.60 -30.76
N ILE A 176 4.14 -11.12 -31.43
CA ILE A 176 3.99 -11.97 -32.62
C ILE A 176 4.82 -13.23 -32.41
#